data_7fc3a743ac748abc1163c62d123b4d11
#
_entry.id   7fc3a743ac748abc1163c62d123b4d11
#
_cell.length_a   1.000
_cell.length_b   1.000
_cell.length_c   1.000
_cell.angle_alpha   90.00
_cell.angle_beta   90.00
_cell.angle_gamma   90.00
#
_symmetry.space_group_name_H-M   'P 1'
#
loop_
_entity.id
_entity.type
_entity.pdbx_description
1 polymer ?
#
loop_
_entity_poly.entity_id
_entity_poly.type
_entity_poly.pdbx_seq_one_letter_code
_entity_poly.pdbx_strand_id
1 'polypeptide(L)'
;MPKTVVGVLRGGPSSEYEVSLKTGASVLKHLPEKYTPHDIFISRDGIWHSHGLPRDPDRILRKVDVVFNALHGAYGEDGKVQKLLEQFGVPYTGSQSIASALGMNKALSKKAFETYNLKTPRSVLVRKDNAGDKDLVEIFQTFPHPYVVKPVSAGSSVGVSVV
;
A
#
# COMPACT_ATOMS: atom_id res chain seq x y z
N MET A 1 16.23 26.62 16.06
CA MET A 1 14.86 26.11 15.92
C MET A 1 14.88 24.61 16.16
N PRO A 2 13.87 24.01 16.80
CA PRO A 2 13.81 22.57 16.93
C PRO A 2 13.77 21.92 15.55
N LYS A 3 14.44 20.77 15.40
CA LYS A 3 14.41 20.02 14.13
C LYS A 3 13.05 19.36 13.95
N THR A 4 12.56 19.30 12.72
CA THR A 4 11.35 18.54 12.38
C THR A 4 11.55 17.05 12.62
N VAL A 5 10.67 16.44 13.39
CA VAL A 5 10.70 15.00 13.70
C VAL A 5 9.99 14.23 12.59
N VAL A 6 10.74 13.38 11.89
CA VAL A 6 10.21 12.53 10.81
C VAL A 6 10.02 11.11 11.32
N GLY A 7 8.77 10.68 11.46
CA GLY A 7 8.43 9.30 11.75
C GLY A 7 8.59 8.45 10.49
N VAL A 8 9.42 7.41 10.53
CA VAL A 8 9.60 6.49 9.39
C VAL A 8 8.87 5.19 9.70
N LEU A 9 7.74 4.95 9.02
CA LEU A 9 6.99 3.71 9.14
C LEU A 9 7.64 2.60 8.31
N ARG A 10 7.94 1.46 8.93
CA ARG A 10 8.52 0.30 8.25
C ARG A 10 8.03 -1.02 8.83
N GLY A 11 8.10 -2.10 8.04
CA GLY A 11 7.55 -3.42 8.37
C GLY A 11 6.12 -3.60 7.86
N GLY A 12 5.18 -3.88 8.75
CA GLY A 12 3.74 -4.02 8.46
C GLY A 12 3.29 -5.44 8.12
N PRO A 13 1.96 -5.69 8.10
CA PRO A 13 1.40 -7.03 7.95
C PRO A 13 1.31 -7.53 6.49
N SER A 14 2.11 -6.97 5.58
CA SER A 14 2.07 -7.36 4.18
C SER A 14 3.09 -8.44 3.82
N SER A 15 2.91 -9.10 2.66
CA SER A 15 3.91 -10.00 2.07
C SER A 15 5.22 -9.27 1.73
N GLU A 16 5.19 -7.94 1.63
CA GLU A 16 6.34 -7.09 1.31
C GLU A 16 7.06 -6.55 2.57
N TYR A 17 6.86 -7.18 3.71
CA TYR A 17 7.46 -6.81 4.99
C TYR A 17 8.96 -6.58 4.93
N GLU A 18 9.71 -7.52 4.33
CA GLU A 18 11.17 -7.42 4.22
C GLU A 18 11.62 -6.25 3.31
N VAL A 19 10.84 -5.98 2.26
CA VAL A 19 11.08 -4.83 1.37
C VAL A 19 10.89 -3.53 2.16
N SER A 20 9.82 -3.45 2.91
CA SER A 20 9.50 -2.31 3.77
C SER A 20 10.60 -2.06 4.82
N LEU A 21 11.11 -3.10 5.46
CA LEU A 21 12.23 -2.97 6.41
C LEU A 21 13.48 -2.37 5.74
N LYS A 22 13.83 -2.83 4.55
CA LYS A 22 14.97 -2.31 3.78
C LYS A 22 14.76 -0.86 3.35
N THR A 23 13.58 -0.53 2.84
CA THR A 23 13.22 0.83 2.44
C THR A 23 13.32 1.79 3.63
N GLY A 24 12.67 1.45 4.75
CA GLY A 24 12.71 2.26 5.96
C GLY A 24 14.11 2.42 6.54
N ALA A 25 14.91 1.36 6.55
CA ALA A 25 16.30 1.44 6.98
C ALA A 25 17.13 2.38 6.10
N SER A 26 16.92 2.35 4.78
CA SER A 26 17.56 3.27 3.85
C SER A 26 17.17 4.71 4.10
N VAL A 27 15.88 4.98 4.33
CA VAL A 27 15.38 6.33 4.66
C VAL A 27 16.01 6.83 5.96
N LEU A 28 15.98 6.04 7.03
CA LEU A 28 16.58 6.39 8.33
C LEU A 28 18.07 6.73 8.21
N LYS A 29 18.81 5.96 7.40
CA LYS A 29 20.23 6.16 7.17
C LYS A 29 20.57 7.44 6.41
N HIS A 30 19.70 7.83 5.45
CA HIS A 30 19.98 8.93 4.53
C HIS A 30 19.14 10.18 4.81
N LEU A 31 18.38 10.20 5.92
CA LEU A 31 17.62 11.38 6.30
C LEU A 31 18.58 12.54 6.60
N PRO A 32 18.41 13.72 5.96
CA PRO A 32 19.30 14.86 6.18
C PRO A 32 19.35 15.29 7.63
N GLU A 33 20.50 15.77 8.10
CA GLU A 33 20.75 16.19 9.50
C GLU A 33 19.84 17.29 10.03
N LYS A 34 19.16 18.02 9.15
CA LYS A 34 18.16 19.02 9.52
C LYS A 34 16.89 18.41 10.11
N TYR A 35 16.68 17.10 9.96
CA TYR A 35 15.56 16.35 10.52
C TYR A 35 16.00 15.48 11.70
N THR A 36 15.04 15.14 12.56
CA THR A 36 15.22 14.15 13.62
C THR A 36 14.48 12.87 13.22
N PRO A 37 15.18 11.74 12.94
CA PRO A 37 14.51 10.49 12.61
C PRO A 37 13.83 9.88 13.83
N HIS A 38 12.62 9.38 13.66
CA HIS A 38 11.91 8.56 14.62
C HIS A 38 11.53 7.24 13.98
N ASP A 39 12.23 6.18 14.35
CA ASP A 39 11.96 4.84 13.81
C ASP A 39 10.65 4.27 14.38
N ILE A 40 9.70 3.98 13.50
CA ILE A 40 8.40 3.40 13.84
C ILE A 40 8.30 2.05 13.14
N PHE A 41 8.54 1.00 13.90
CA PHE A 41 8.47 -0.36 13.41
C PHE A 41 7.08 -0.95 13.63
N ILE A 42 6.52 -1.56 12.58
CA ILE A 42 5.23 -2.27 12.64
C ILE A 42 5.52 -3.75 12.40
N SER A 43 5.17 -4.59 13.37
CA SER A 43 5.37 -6.04 13.27
C SER A 43 4.40 -6.69 12.28
N ARG A 44 4.60 -7.98 11.95
CA ARG A 44 3.73 -8.70 11.00
C ARG A 44 2.29 -8.86 11.47
N ASP A 45 2.07 -8.85 12.77
CA ASP A 45 0.75 -8.87 13.42
C ASP A 45 0.12 -7.48 13.57
N GLY A 46 0.79 -6.42 13.04
CA GLY A 46 0.28 -5.05 12.99
C GLY A 46 0.53 -4.24 14.26
N ILE A 47 1.32 -4.73 15.21
CA ILE A 47 1.66 -3.98 16.44
C ILE A 47 2.70 -2.91 16.13
N TRP A 48 2.42 -1.69 16.54
CA TRP A 48 3.32 -0.54 16.38
C TRP A 48 4.34 -0.50 17.52
N HIS A 49 5.59 -0.24 17.18
CA HIS A 49 6.69 -0.14 18.12
C HIS A 49 7.43 1.20 17.93
N SER A 50 7.83 1.77 19.05
CA SER A 50 8.71 2.93 19.09
C SER A 50 9.79 2.68 20.15
N HIS A 51 11.05 2.93 19.79
CA HIS A 51 12.21 2.60 20.64
C HIS A 51 12.24 1.13 21.11
N GLY A 52 11.83 0.20 20.23
CA GLY A 52 11.80 -1.24 20.52
C GLY A 52 10.66 -1.72 21.42
N LEU A 53 9.76 -0.83 21.86
CA LEU A 53 8.63 -1.19 22.72
C LEU A 53 7.30 -1.04 22.00
N PRO A 54 6.33 -1.97 22.22
CA PRO A 54 4.96 -1.80 21.71
C PRO A 54 4.33 -0.52 22.27
N ARG A 55 3.65 0.21 21.41
CA ARG A 55 2.96 1.47 21.76
C ARG A 55 1.74 1.68 20.89
N ASP A 56 0.72 2.29 21.44
CA ASP A 56 -0.45 2.72 20.67
C ASP A 56 -0.05 3.76 19.62
N PRO A 57 -0.60 3.69 18.41
CA PRO A 57 -0.28 4.63 17.33
C PRO A 57 -0.42 6.11 17.74
N ASP A 58 -1.46 6.45 18.50
CA ASP A 58 -1.69 7.84 18.95
C ASP A 58 -0.53 8.40 19.78
N ARG A 59 0.05 7.57 20.68
CA ARG A 59 1.19 7.95 21.50
C ARG A 59 2.48 8.14 20.70
N ILE A 60 2.60 7.46 19.60
CA ILE A 60 3.74 7.59 18.68
C ILE A 60 3.54 8.84 17.81
N LEU A 61 2.37 8.95 17.19
CA LEU A 61 2.06 9.99 16.20
C LEU A 61 2.07 11.41 16.79
N ARG A 62 1.73 11.56 18.07
CA ARG A 62 1.87 12.86 18.78
C ARG A 62 3.31 13.36 18.93
N LYS A 63 4.31 12.53 18.66
CA LYS A 63 5.73 12.85 18.82
C LYS A 63 6.45 13.10 17.50
N VAL A 64 5.72 13.07 16.38
CA VAL A 64 6.27 13.30 15.06
C VAL A 64 5.52 14.42 14.36
N ASP A 65 6.26 15.20 13.57
CA ASP A 65 5.69 16.32 12.81
C ASP A 65 5.21 15.87 11.42
N VAL A 66 5.83 14.83 10.87
CA VAL A 66 5.50 14.27 9.56
C VAL A 66 5.89 12.79 9.52
N VAL A 67 5.16 12.00 8.74
CA VAL A 67 5.45 10.58 8.55
C VAL A 67 5.99 10.32 7.15
N PHE A 68 7.13 9.63 7.07
CA PHE A 68 7.58 8.96 5.85
C PHE A 68 7.02 7.54 5.84
N ASN A 69 6.08 7.27 4.93
CA ASN A 69 5.51 5.95 4.77
C ASN A 69 6.41 5.08 3.91
N ALA A 70 7.19 4.19 4.53
CA ALA A 70 8.03 3.20 3.85
C ALA A 70 7.41 1.79 3.89
N LEU A 71 6.12 1.69 4.17
CA LEU A 71 5.37 0.44 4.07
C LEU A 71 5.09 0.11 2.61
N HIS A 72 4.98 -1.18 2.29
CA HIS A 72 4.65 -1.68 0.96
C HIS A 72 3.46 -2.65 1.01
N GLY A 73 2.67 -2.67 -0.07
CA GLY A 73 1.54 -3.55 -0.22
C GLY A 73 0.36 -3.26 0.71
N ALA A 74 -0.33 -4.31 1.12
CA ALA A 74 -1.50 -4.20 2.00
C ALA A 74 -1.16 -3.47 3.30
N TYR A 75 -2.11 -2.71 3.85
CA TYR A 75 -1.98 -1.79 4.97
C TYR A 75 -1.18 -0.52 4.63
N GLY A 76 -0.03 -0.64 3.96
CA GLY A 76 0.83 0.49 3.63
C GLY A 76 0.37 1.33 2.42
N GLU A 77 -0.29 0.67 1.46
CA GLU A 77 -0.66 1.29 0.17
C GLU A 77 -2.17 1.21 -0.13
N ASP A 78 -2.96 0.55 0.73
CA ASP A 78 -4.40 0.30 0.53
C ASP A 78 -5.33 1.34 1.19
N GLY A 79 -4.77 2.43 1.72
CA GLY A 79 -5.50 3.51 2.37
C GLY A 79 -5.70 3.34 3.88
N LYS A 80 -5.38 2.18 4.47
CA LYS A 80 -5.61 1.92 5.90
C LYS A 80 -4.70 2.75 6.79
N VAL A 81 -3.39 2.70 6.57
CA VAL A 81 -2.45 3.51 7.35
C VAL A 81 -2.64 4.99 7.08
N GLN A 82 -2.95 5.36 5.83
CA GLN A 82 -3.24 6.74 5.45
C GLN A 82 -4.44 7.29 6.23
N LYS A 83 -5.54 6.51 6.29
CA LYS A 83 -6.73 6.88 7.07
C LYS A 83 -6.40 7.09 8.56
N LEU A 84 -5.56 6.24 9.12
CA LEU A 84 -5.10 6.39 10.51
C LEU A 84 -4.32 7.70 10.68
N LEU A 85 -3.36 7.99 9.80
CA LEU A 85 -2.57 9.22 9.84
C LEU A 85 -3.44 10.47 9.67
N GLU A 86 -4.44 10.43 8.78
CA GLU A 86 -5.43 11.49 8.59
C GLU A 86 -6.27 11.73 9.84
N GLN A 87 -6.69 10.68 10.54
CA GLN A 87 -7.44 10.80 11.80
C GLN A 87 -6.65 11.51 12.90
N PHE A 88 -5.33 11.34 12.91
CA PHE A 88 -4.45 12.03 13.86
C PHE A 88 -3.94 13.39 13.34
N GLY A 89 -4.32 13.78 12.13
CA GLY A 89 -3.90 15.05 11.52
C GLY A 89 -2.39 15.12 11.23
N VAL A 90 -1.72 13.97 11.07
CA VAL A 90 -0.28 13.92 10.83
C VAL A 90 -0.01 13.90 9.33
N PRO A 91 0.71 14.90 8.78
CA PRO A 91 1.13 14.90 7.38
C PRO A 91 2.01 13.68 7.06
N TYR A 92 1.90 13.16 5.83
CA TYR A 92 2.68 11.99 5.42
C TYR A 92 3.03 12.02 3.93
N THR A 93 4.01 11.20 3.55
CA THR A 93 4.40 11.01 2.14
C THR A 93 3.48 10.02 1.44
N GLY A 94 3.10 10.34 0.20
CA GLY A 94 2.26 9.48 -0.63
C GLY A 94 0.85 10.04 -0.84
N SER A 95 0.00 9.22 -1.44
CA SER A 95 -1.40 9.57 -1.75
C SER A 95 -2.30 9.47 -0.53
N GLN A 96 -3.38 10.23 -0.52
CA GLN A 96 -4.40 10.18 0.52
C GLN A 96 -5.14 8.84 0.56
N SER A 97 -5.83 8.55 1.66
CA SER A 97 -6.45 7.25 1.94
C SER A 97 -7.40 6.78 0.84
N ILE A 98 -8.27 7.65 0.34
CA ILE A 98 -9.22 7.31 -0.73
C ILE A 98 -8.49 7.00 -2.04
N ALA A 99 -7.51 7.83 -2.42
CA ALA A 99 -6.72 7.62 -3.63
C ALA A 99 -5.90 6.32 -3.55
N SER A 100 -5.29 6.03 -2.40
CA SER A 100 -4.56 4.79 -2.14
C SER A 100 -5.47 3.55 -2.24
N ALA A 101 -6.64 3.58 -1.61
CA ALA A 101 -7.62 2.50 -1.68
C ALA A 101 -8.12 2.25 -3.11
N LEU A 102 -8.39 3.33 -3.86
CA LEU A 102 -8.79 3.25 -5.25
C LEU A 102 -7.65 2.70 -6.13
N GLY A 103 -6.42 3.18 -5.94
CA GLY A 103 -5.24 2.75 -6.68
C GLY A 103 -4.90 1.27 -6.46
N MET A 104 -5.10 0.76 -5.25
CA MET A 104 -4.88 -0.66 -4.93
C MET A 104 -5.90 -1.58 -5.62
N ASN A 105 -7.11 -1.10 -5.93
CA ASN A 105 -8.16 -1.88 -6.58
C ASN A 105 -8.13 -1.68 -8.10
N LYS A 106 -7.61 -2.68 -8.83
CA LYS A 106 -7.44 -2.63 -10.30
C LYS A 106 -8.74 -2.39 -11.07
N ALA A 107 -9.86 -2.92 -10.59
CA ALA A 107 -11.15 -2.73 -11.24
C ALA A 107 -11.66 -1.28 -11.08
N LEU A 108 -11.51 -0.71 -9.88
CA LEU A 108 -11.88 0.69 -9.61
C LEU A 108 -10.94 1.66 -10.31
N SER A 109 -9.63 1.38 -10.30
CA SER A 109 -8.63 2.20 -11.03
C SER A 109 -8.95 2.29 -12.51
N LYS A 110 -9.28 1.14 -13.15
CA LYS A 110 -9.66 1.13 -14.57
C LYS A 110 -10.89 1.98 -14.85
N LYS A 111 -11.94 1.86 -14.03
CA LYS A 111 -13.13 2.71 -14.16
C LYS A 111 -12.78 4.18 -14.03
N ALA A 112 -11.93 4.56 -13.07
CA ALA A 112 -11.47 5.93 -12.95
C ALA A 112 -10.70 6.39 -14.19
N PHE A 113 -9.79 5.58 -14.73
CA PHE A 113 -9.06 5.91 -15.96
C PHE A 113 -9.98 6.11 -17.16
N GLU A 114 -10.98 5.26 -17.33
CA GLU A 114 -12.00 5.37 -18.38
C GLU A 114 -12.80 6.68 -18.27
N THR A 115 -13.15 7.11 -17.04
CA THR A 115 -13.84 8.39 -16.81
C THR A 115 -13.03 9.60 -17.30
N TYR A 116 -11.71 9.50 -17.27
CA TYR A 116 -10.79 10.51 -17.77
C TYR A 116 -10.27 10.25 -19.19
N ASN A 117 -10.92 9.33 -19.93
CA ASN A 117 -10.54 8.95 -21.31
C ASN A 117 -9.10 8.40 -21.42
N LEU A 118 -8.55 7.86 -20.35
CA LEU A 118 -7.25 7.19 -20.37
C LEU A 118 -7.42 5.76 -20.89
N LYS A 119 -6.70 5.41 -21.93
CA LYS A 119 -6.75 4.08 -22.53
C LYS A 119 -6.16 3.03 -21.59
N THR A 120 -6.89 1.97 -21.32
CA THR A 120 -6.42 0.80 -20.58
C THR A 120 -6.61 -0.46 -21.42
N PRO A 121 -5.79 -1.51 -21.20
CA PRO A 121 -6.01 -2.80 -21.86
C PRO A 121 -7.40 -3.36 -21.54
N ARG A 122 -7.99 -4.11 -22.48
CA ARG A 122 -9.24 -4.84 -22.21
C ARG A 122 -9.10 -5.72 -20.97
N SER A 123 -10.14 -5.80 -20.17
CA SER A 123 -10.16 -6.67 -18.99
C SER A 123 -11.55 -7.19 -18.69
N VAL A 124 -11.62 -8.35 -18.08
CA VAL A 124 -12.84 -8.96 -17.55
C VAL A 124 -12.63 -9.20 -16.06
N LEU A 125 -13.62 -8.79 -15.26
CA LEU A 125 -13.63 -9.05 -13.81
C LEU A 125 -14.35 -10.37 -13.55
N VAL A 126 -13.60 -11.36 -13.07
CA VAL A 126 -14.14 -12.65 -12.65
C VAL A 126 -14.33 -12.65 -11.14
N ARG A 127 -15.53 -12.97 -10.67
CA ARG A 127 -15.86 -13.13 -9.26
C ARG A 127 -15.99 -14.61 -8.93
N LYS A 128 -15.37 -15.03 -7.84
CA LYS A 128 -15.37 -16.42 -7.40
C LYS A 128 -16.78 -17.00 -7.27
N ASP A 129 -17.72 -16.18 -6.78
CA ASP A 129 -19.10 -16.60 -6.50
C ASP A 129 -19.94 -16.81 -7.75
N ASN A 130 -19.53 -16.24 -8.90
CA ASN A 130 -20.26 -16.25 -10.17
C ASN A 130 -19.49 -16.92 -11.32
N ALA A 131 -18.28 -17.41 -11.06
CA ALA A 131 -17.47 -18.05 -12.10
C ALA A 131 -17.88 -19.51 -12.25
N GLY A 132 -18.79 -19.79 -13.17
CA GLY A 132 -19.04 -21.14 -13.64
C GLY A 132 -17.99 -21.58 -14.67
N ASP A 133 -17.84 -22.90 -14.88
CA ASP A 133 -16.90 -23.44 -15.87
C ASP A 133 -17.15 -22.87 -17.28
N LYS A 134 -18.41 -22.60 -17.63
CA LYS A 134 -18.78 -22.00 -18.93
C LYS A 134 -18.21 -20.61 -19.11
N ASP A 135 -18.26 -19.76 -18.06
CA ASP A 135 -17.73 -18.39 -18.13
C ASP A 135 -16.21 -18.40 -18.29
N LEU A 136 -15.52 -19.32 -17.62
CA LEU A 136 -14.08 -19.49 -17.75
C LEU A 136 -13.67 -19.97 -19.13
N VAL A 137 -14.41 -20.91 -19.72
CA VAL A 137 -14.19 -21.41 -21.12
C VAL A 137 -14.43 -20.25 -22.09
N GLU A 138 -15.52 -19.47 -21.95
CA GLU A 138 -15.79 -18.34 -22.82
C GLU A 138 -14.68 -17.29 -22.78
N ILE A 139 -14.19 -16.94 -21.58
CA ILE A 139 -13.05 -16.03 -21.41
C ILE A 139 -11.82 -16.58 -22.13
N PHE A 140 -11.49 -17.85 -21.92
CA PHE A 140 -10.35 -18.50 -22.56
C PHE A 140 -10.43 -18.47 -24.09
N GLN A 141 -11.62 -18.68 -24.66
CA GLN A 141 -11.84 -18.68 -26.09
C GLN A 141 -11.89 -17.29 -26.73
N THR A 142 -12.35 -16.29 -26.00
CA THR A 142 -12.62 -14.95 -26.54
C THR A 142 -11.54 -13.91 -26.19
N PHE A 143 -10.70 -14.20 -25.21
CA PHE A 143 -9.63 -13.26 -24.80
C PHE A 143 -8.36 -13.55 -25.63
N PRO A 144 -7.72 -12.50 -26.22
CA PRO A 144 -6.50 -12.70 -27.00
C PRO A 144 -5.37 -13.28 -26.14
N HIS A 145 -4.72 -14.32 -26.62
CA HIS A 145 -3.53 -14.91 -25.98
C HIS A 145 -2.24 -14.22 -26.44
N PRO A 146 -1.21 -14.09 -25.57
CA PRO A 146 -1.25 -14.40 -24.14
C PRO A 146 -2.01 -13.33 -23.34
N TYR A 147 -2.66 -13.71 -22.24
CA TYR A 147 -3.29 -12.79 -21.34
C TYR A 147 -2.82 -12.98 -19.88
N VAL A 148 -3.08 -11.98 -19.03
CA VAL A 148 -2.59 -11.97 -17.65
C VAL A 148 -3.76 -12.01 -16.68
N VAL A 149 -3.73 -12.99 -15.78
CA VAL A 149 -4.65 -13.09 -14.65
C VAL A 149 -4.02 -12.44 -13.42
N LYS A 150 -4.76 -11.58 -12.75
CA LYS A 150 -4.26 -10.83 -11.59
C LYS A 150 -5.32 -10.75 -10.49
N PRO A 151 -4.96 -10.84 -9.20
CA PRO A 151 -5.85 -10.46 -8.11
C PRO A 151 -6.24 -8.97 -8.22
N VAL A 152 -7.48 -8.66 -7.88
CA VAL A 152 -8.00 -7.27 -7.96
C VAL A 152 -7.23 -6.33 -7.02
N SER A 153 -6.94 -6.79 -5.80
CA SER A 153 -6.40 -5.94 -4.71
C SER A 153 -5.09 -6.49 -4.13
N ALA A 154 -4.14 -6.87 -4.99
CA ALA A 154 -2.80 -7.26 -4.58
C ALA A 154 -1.74 -6.45 -5.34
N GLY A 155 -0.63 -6.13 -4.68
CA GLY A 155 0.53 -5.44 -5.26
C GLY A 155 1.65 -6.41 -5.62
N SER A 156 2.77 -5.87 -6.12
CA SER A 156 4.08 -6.56 -6.29
C SER A 156 4.03 -7.89 -7.02
N SER A 157 3.17 -8.02 -8.03
CA SER A 157 2.98 -9.25 -8.82
C SER A 157 2.54 -10.48 -8.03
N VAL A 158 2.10 -10.33 -6.79
CA VAL A 158 1.55 -11.44 -5.99
C VAL A 158 0.30 -12.00 -6.66
N GLY A 159 0.30 -13.31 -6.94
CA GLY A 159 -0.82 -14.01 -7.58
C GLY A 159 -1.04 -13.65 -9.06
N VAL A 160 -0.07 -13.06 -9.74
CA VAL A 160 -0.10 -12.79 -11.18
C VAL A 160 0.30 -14.06 -11.94
N SER A 161 -0.49 -14.43 -12.97
CA SER A 161 -0.21 -15.54 -13.87
C SER A 161 -0.37 -15.09 -15.32
N VAL A 162 0.45 -15.65 -16.19
CA VAL A 162 0.34 -15.50 -17.66
C VAL A 162 -0.24 -16.79 -18.22
N VAL A 163 -1.23 -16.67 -19.09
CA VAL A 163 -1.93 -17.81 -19.71
C VAL A 163 -1.87 -17.68 -21.22
#